data_201677734d100bfafb3ef7007b03be7f
#
_entry.id   201677734d100bfafb3ef7007b03be7f
#
_cell.length_a   1.000
_cell.length_b   1.000
_cell.length_c   1.000
_cell.angle_alpha   90.00
_cell.angle_beta   90.00
_cell.angle_gamma   90.00
#
_symmetry.space_group_name_H-M   'P 1'
#
loop_
_entity.id
_entity.type
_entity.pdbx_description
1 polymer ?
#
loop_
_entity_poly.entity_id
_entity_poly.type
_entity_poly.pdbx_seq_one_letter_code
_entity_poly.pdbx_strand_id
1 'polypeptide(L)'
;MAVAQVSNVLGCVNPLRKITEMAHRVGAVVVADGAQSVPHMPVDVQALDADFLAFSGHKLMGPMGIGCLYGKRELLEKMPPFLTRGEMIDSVHRDGAVFAPVPQKFEAGTVNAAGAVGLAAAIRYLQEKGFDYIQKKELELTQRAMEGLGALPYVHILGSKDPANHTGIVSFTIDGVHPHDVSEILSSDGIDVRAGHHCAQPLLEYLGVRSSTRASMMFYNTPEEIDALIESVSTIRRRMGYGE
;
A
#
# COMPACT_ATOMS: atom_id res chain seq x y z
N MET A 1 -7.39 13.16 -11.72
CA MET A 1 -6.48 13.22 -10.55
C MET A 1 -6.20 11.82 -10.07
N ALA A 2 -4.93 11.46 -9.78
CA ALA A 2 -4.58 10.17 -9.17
C ALA A 2 -3.97 10.43 -7.79
N VAL A 3 -4.39 9.66 -6.76
CA VAL A 3 -3.93 9.84 -5.39
C VAL A 3 -3.99 8.52 -4.61
N ALA A 4 -2.94 8.21 -3.83
CA ALA A 4 -2.97 7.08 -2.90
C ALA A 4 -3.83 7.41 -1.68
N GLN A 5 -4.69 6.49 -1.25
CA GLN A 5 -5.45 6.64 -0.01
C GLN A 5 -4.53 6.52 1.21
N VAL A 6 -3.57 5.61 1.15
CA VAL A 6 -2.53 5.43 2.17
C VAL A 6 -1.15 5.46 1.50
N SER A 7 -0.24 6.25 2.03
CA SER A 7 1.13 6.33 1.53
C SER A 7 1.90 5.05 1.83
N ASN A 8 2.49 4.46 0.79
CA ASN A 8 3.36 3.28 0.94
C ASN A 8 4.75 3.58 1.54
N VAL A 9 5.07 4.85 1.76
CA VAL A 9 6.31 5.31 2.40
C VAL A 9 6.04 5.80 3.81
N LEU A 10 5.11 6.75 3.94
CA LEU A 10 4.85 7.45 5.21
C LEU A 10 3.80 6.76 6.09
N GLY A 11 3.08 5.76 5.56
CA GLY A 11 1.98 5.13 6.26
C GLY A 11 0.76 6.04 6.50
N CYS A 12 0.85 7.31 6.15
CA CYS A 12 -0.21 8.27 6.43
C CYS A 12 -1.46 8.05 5.56
N VAL A 13 -2.62 8.23 6.17
CA VAL A 13 -3.92 8.14 5.51
C VAL A 13 -4.30 9.52 4.96
N ASN A 14 -4.45 9.62 3.64
CA ASN A 14 -4.90 10.85 3.01
C ASN A 14 -6.42 11.04 3.18
N PRO A 15 -6.91 12.27 3.36
CA PRO A 15 -8.33 12.57 3.49
C PRO A 15 -9.04 12.46 2.13
N LEU A 16 -9.11 11.23 1.58
CA LEU A 16 -9.50 10.96 0.20
C LEU A 16 -10.89 11.51 -0.12
N ARG A 17 -11.86 11.37 0.79
CA ARG A 17 -13.22 11.95 0.61
C ARG A 17 -13.16 13.45 0.32
N LYS A 18 -12.42 14.19 1.14
CA LYS A 18 -12.28 15.65 0.98
C LYS A 18 -11.55 16.01 -0.33
N ILE A 19 -10.53 15.22 -0.68
CA ILE A 19 -9.79 15.39 -1.94
C ILE A 19 -10.72 15.16 -3.13
N THR A 20 -11.55 14.12 -3.09
CA THR A 20 -12.53 13.80 -4.14
C THR A 20 -13.55 14.93 -4.31
N GLU A 21 -14.10 15.43 -3.21
CA GLU A 21 -15.03 16.56 -3.25
C GLU A 21 -14.43 17.81 -3.90
N MET A 22 -13.16 18.10 -3.58
CA MET A 22 -12.46 19.24 -4.18
C MET A 22 -12.19 19.03 -5.68
N ALA A 23 -11.81 17.82 -6.07
CA ALA A 23 -11.57 17.46 -7.47
C ALA A 23 -12.85 17.54 -8.30
N HIS A 24 -13.96 17.02 -7.78
CA HIS A 24 -15.26 17.07 -8.47
C HIS A 24 -15.78 18.50 -8.68
N ARG A 25 -15.49 19.44 -7.77
CA ARG A 25 -15.86 20.86 -7.96
C ARG A 25 -15.26 21.48 -9.22
N VAL A 26 -14.15 20.95 -9.69
CA VAL A 26 -13.48 21.41 -10.91
C VAL A 26 -13.64 20.43 -12.08
N GLY A 27 -14.55 19.47 -11.96
CA GLY A 27 -14.85 18.47 -13.00
C GLY A 27 -13.78 17.41 -13.20
N ALA A 28 -12.86 17.23 -12.24
CA ALA A 28 -11.80 16.25 -12.33
C ALA A 28 -12.25 14.87 -11.85
N VAL A 29 -11.95 13.84 -12.63
CA VAL A 29 -12.10 12.41 -12.25
C VAL A 29 -11.01 12.02 -11.25
N VAL A 30 -11.37 11.24 -10.24
CA VAL A 30 -10.45 10.77 -9.18
C VAL A 30 -10.20 9.28 -9.29
N VAL A 31 -8.92 8.93 -9.43
CA VAL A 31 -8.42 7.55 -9.36
C VAL A 31 -7.71 7.37 -8.03
N ALA A 32 -8.29 6.55 -7.15
CA ALA A 32 -7.74 6.23 -5.85
C ALA A 32 -6.85 4.97 -5.93
N ASP A 33 -5.61 5.07 -5.45
CA ASP A 33 -4.77 3.91 -5.19
C ASP A 33 -5.10 3.39 -3.78
N GLY A 34 -5.77 2.24 -3.74
CA GLY A 34 -6.17 1.52 -2.53
C GLY A 34 -5.18 0.43 -2.11
N ALA A 35 -4.01 0.35 -2.75
CA ALA A 35 -3.08 -0.76 -2.54
C ALA A 35 -2.59 -0.90 -1.08
N GLN A 36 -2.51 0.20 -0.34
CA GLN A 36 -2.15 0.21 1.07
C GLN A 36 -3.32 0.50 2.02
N SER A 37 -4.51 0.82 1.51
CA SER A 37 -5.67 1.03 2.38
C SER A 37 -6.51 -0.24 2.53
N VAL A 38 -6.80 -0.93 1.43
CA VAL A 38 -7.67 -2.12 1.43
C VAL A 38 -7.18 -3.25 2.35
N PRO A 39 -5.87 -3.51 2.53
CA PRO A 39 -5.39 -4.50 3.49
C PRO A 39 -5.58 -4.11 4.96
N HIS A 40 -5.60 -2.81 5.29
CA HIS A 40 -5.42 -2.31 6.65
C HIS A 40 -6.68 -1.64 7.24
N MET A 41 -7.64 -1.23 6.40
CA MET A 41 -8.82 -0.50 6.84
C MET A 41 -10.04 -0.79 5.97
N PRO A 42 -11.28 -0.60 6.50
CA PRO A 42 -12.47 -0.71 5.68
C PRO A 42 -12.48 0.41 4.63
N VAL A 43 -12.79 0.03 3.40
CA VAL A 43 -12.88 0.97 2.27
C VAL A 43 -14.28 0.88 1.67
N ASP A 44 -15.03 1.97 1.77
CA ASP A 44 -16.34 2.15 1.14
C ASP A 44 -16.20 3.15 -0.02
N VAL A 45 -16.24 2.64 -1.24
CA VAL A 45 -16.08 3.45 -2.46
C VAL A 45 -17.21 4.46 -2.66
N GLN A 46 -18.42 4.16 -2.16
CA GLN A 46 -19.55 5.08 -2.22
C GLN A 46 -19.38 6.23 -1.24
N ALA A 47 -18.98 5.93 0.01
CA ALA A 47 -18.67 6.95 1.00
C ALA A 47 -17.50 7.84 0.60
N LEU A 48 -16.49 7.28 -0.08
CA LEU A 48 -15.35 8.03 -0.63
C LEU A 48 -15.71 8.84 -1.86
N ASP A 49 -16.76 8.43 -2.58
CA ASP A 49 -17.19 8.97 -3.88
C ASP A 49 -16.06 8.94 -4.94
N ALA A 50 -15.10 8.02 -4.79
CA ALA A 50 -14.03 7.84 -5.75
C ALA A 50 -14.59 7.35 -7.09
N ASP A 51 -14.09 7.87 -8.19
CA ASP A 51 -14.53 7.49 -9.53
C ASP A 51 -13.93 6.14 -9.94
N PHE A 52 -12.68 5.91 -9.54
CA PHE A 52 -11.98 4.64 -9.67
C PHE A 52 -11.21 4.34 -8.38
N LEU A 53 -11.09 3.04 -8.05
CA LEU A 53 -10.23 2.56 -6.98
C LEU A 53 -9.56 1.26 -7.44
N ALA A 54 -8.22 1.21 -7.29
CA ALA A 54 -7.43 0.04 -7.66
C ALA A 54 -6.68 -0.54 -6.46
N PHE A 55 -6.58 -1.87 -6.36
CA PHE A 55 -5.75 -2.53 -5.37
C PHE A 55 -5.21 -3.87 -5.87
N SER A 56 -4.14 -4.37 -5.23
CA SER A 56 -3.45 -5.61 -5.58
C SER A 56 -3.74 -6.71 -4.57
N GLY A 57 -4.02 -7.92 -5.05
CA GLY A 57 -4.33 -9.07 -4.20
C GLY A 57 -3.19 -9.46 -3.25
N HIS A 58 -1.94 -9.43 -3.72
CA HIS A 58 -0.78 -9.85 -2.92
C HIS A 58 -0.52 -9.00 -1.67
N LYS A 59 -1.03 -7.76 -1.62
CA LYS A 59 -0.89 -6.88 -0.43
C LYS A 59 -1.95 -7.16 0.64
N LEU A 60 -3.04 -7.83 0.28
CA LEU A 60 -4.08 -8.24 1.22
C LEU A 60 -4.13 -9.76 1.42
N MET A 61 -2.96 -10.38 1.50
CA MET A 61 -2.76 -11.82 1.73
C MET A 61 -3.28 -12.72 0.60
N GLY A 62 -3.68 -12.14 -0.53
CA GLY A 62 -4.12 -12.86 -1.71
C GLY A 62 -2.97 -13.27 -2.62
N PRO A 63 -3.27 -14.02 -3.70
CA PRO A 63 -2.27 -14.43 -4.67
C PRO A 63 -1.63 -13.25 -5.42
N MET A 64 -0.40 -13.46 -5.90
CA MET A 64 0.22 -12.57 -6.89
C MET A 64 -0.51 -12.66 -8.23
N GLY A 65 -0.37 -11.62 -9.06
CA GLY A 65 -0.91 -11.58 -10.41
C GLY A 65 -2.41 -11.38 -10.51
N ILE A 66 -3.05 -10.93 -9.41
CA ILE A 66 -4.46 -10.53 -9.39
C ILE A 66 -4.64 -9.24 -8.59
N GLY A 67 -5.62 -8.46 -8.98
CA GLY A 67 -6.05 -7.26 -8.31
C GLY A 67 -7.48 -6.90 -8.73
N CYS A 68 -7.96 -5.76 -8.28
CA CYS A 68 -9.28 -5.28 -8.62
C CYS A 68 -9.21 -3.80 -9.01
N LEU A 69 -9.98 -3.44 -10.03
CA LEU A 69 -10.31 -2.07 -10.36
C LEU A 69 -11.82 -1.88 -10.21
N TYR A 70 -12.21 -1.07 -9.23
CA TYR A 70 -13.55 -0.49 -9.17
C TYR A 70 -13.61 0.75 -10.06
N GLY A 71 -14.74 0.96 -10.70
CA GLY A 71 -15.03 2.19 -11.45
C GLY A 71 -16.53 2.49 -11.49
N LYS A 72 -16.89 3.78 -11.49
CA LYS A 72 -18.27 4.21 -11.72
C LYS A 72 -18.70 3.75 -13.11
N ARG A 73 -19.90 3.14 -13.20
CA ARG A 73 -20.40 2.50 -14.42
C ARG A 73 -20.37 3.44 -15.62
N GLU A 74 -20.85 4.67 -15.45
CA GLU A 74 -20.92 5.66 -16.52
C GLU A 74 -19.56 6.08 -17.09
N LEU A 75 -18.49 5.93 -16.31
CA LEU A 75 -17.12 6.14 -16.76
C LEU A 75 -16.56 4.92 -17.47
N LEU A 76 -16.77 3.73 -16.90
CA LEU A 76 -16.36 2.46 -17.50
C LEU A 76 -17.01 2.25 -18.88
N GLU A 77 -18.29 2.61 -19.06
CA GLU A 77 -19.00 2.50 -20.33
C GLU A 77 -18.37 3.37 -21.42
N LYS A 78 -17.84 4.54 -21.06
CA LYS A 78 -17.17 5.47 -21.98
C LYS A 78 -15.72 5.10 -22.30
N MET A 79 -15.07 4.31 -21.43
CA MET A 79 -13.68 3.94 -21.64
C MET A 79 -13.54 2.89 -22.75
N PRO A 80 -12.52 2.98 -23.60
CA PRO A 80 -12.16 1.88 -24.49
C PRO A 80 -11.58 0.72 -23.65
N PRO A 81 -11.69 -0.53 -24.15
CA PRO A 81 -11.00 -1.65 -23.51
C PRO A 81 -9.48 -1.46 -23.58
N PHE A 82 -8.76 -1.90 -22.56
CA PHE A 82 -7.30 -1.82 -22.52
C PHE A 82 -6.65 -2.99 -23.27
N LEU A 83 -7.21 -4.21 -23.12
CA LEU A 83 -6.78 -5.41 -23.81
C LEU A 83 -7.93 -5.92 -24.69
N THR A 84 -7.59 -6.55 -25.81
CA THR A 84 -8.56 -7.15 -26.73
C THR A 84 -8.24 -8.62 -26.95
N ARG A 85 -9.24 -9.49 -26.66
CA ARG A 85 -9.19 -10.95 -26.91
C ARG A 85 -10.62 -11.50 -26.95
N GLY A 86 -10.79 -12.81 -26.94
CA GLY A 86 -12.07 -13.46 -26.73
C GLY A 86 -12.71 -13.05 -25.39
N GLU A 87 -13.97 -13.33 -25.20
CA GLU A 87 -14.83 -13.08 -24.04
C GLU A 87 -15.21 -11.61 -23.82
N MET A 88 -14.34 -10.64 -24.14
CA MET A 88 -14.59 -9.21 -23.96
C MET A 88 -15.28 -8.54 -25.16
N ILE A 89 -15.60 -9.28 -26.18
CA ILE A 89 -16.11 -8.81 -27.46
C ILE A 89 -17.44 -9.51 -27.75
N ASP A 90 -18.40 -8.77 -28.30
CA ASP A 90 -19.70 -9.31 -28.72
C ASP A 90 -19.64 -9.73 -30.20
N SER A 91 -19.16 -8.84 -31.07
CA SER A 91 -18.99 -9.14 -32.49
C SER A 91 -17.81 -8.41 -33.10
N VAL A 92 -17.21 -9.00 -34.16
CA VAL A 92 -16.08 -8.43 -34.91
C VAL A 92 -16.44 -8.34 -36.37
N HIS A 93 -16.19 -7.18 -36.95
CA HIS A 93 -16.37 -6.89 -38.38
C HIS A 93 -15.03 -6.42 -39.00
N ARG A 94 -14.98 -6.27 -40.31
CA ARG A 94 -13.76 -5.83 -41.02
C ARG A 94 -13.34 -4.39 -40.59
N ASP A 95 -14.29 -3.56 -40.27
CA ASP A 95 -14.16 -2.14 -40.02
C ASP A 95 -14.35 -1.76 -38.53
N GLY A 96 -14.59 -2.77 -37.67
CA GLY A 96 -14.79 -2.49 -36.25
C GLY A 96 -15.18 -3.69 -35.42
N ALA A 97 -15.47 -3.42 -34.17
CA ALA A 97 -15.89 -4.43 -33.21
C ALA A 97 -16.92 -3.85 -32.23
N VAL A 98 -17.85 -4.68 -31.80
CA VAL A 98 -18.76 -4.40 -30.69
C VAL A 98 -18.22 -5.12 -29.44
N PHE A 99 -18.01 -4.36 -28.37
CA PHE A 99 -17.49 -4.91 -27.14
C PHE A 99 -18.63 -5.42 -26.24
N ALA A 100 -18.32 -6.43 -25.43
CA ALA A 100 -19.23 -6.92 -24.40
C ALA A 100 -19.60 -5.79 -23.40
N PRO A 101 -20.73 -5.92 -22.69
CA PRO A 101 -21.06 -4.98 -21.62
C PRO A 101 -20.00 -4.96 -20.50
N VAL A 102 -19.98 -3.87 -19.71
CA VAL A 102 -19.19 -3.79 -18.47
C VAL A 102 -19.76 -4.79 -17.45
N PRO A 103 -18.94 -5.58 -16.74
CA PRO A 103 -17.46 -5.52 -16.64
C PRO A 103 -16.70 -6.36 -17.68
N GLN A 104 -17.34 -7.28 -18.39
CA GLN A 104 -16.68 -8.21 -19.31
C GLN A 104 -15.84 -7.52 -20.39
N LYS A 105 -16.22 -6.34 -20.82
CA LYS A 105 -15.46 -5.46 -21.72
C LYS A 105 -13.98 -5.30 -21.34
N PHE A 106 -13.65 -5.43 -20.07
CA PHE A 106 -12.28 -5.26 -19.53
C PHE A 106 -11.61 -6.59 -19.16
N GLU A 107 -12.30 -7.73 -19.34
CA GLU A 107 -11.82 -9.07 -19.00
C GLU A 107 -11.44 -9.84 -20.27
N ALA A 108 -10.24 -9.56 -20.81
CA ALA A 108 -9.81 -10.07 -22.10
C ALA A 108 -9.19 -11.47 -22.03
N GLY A 109 -9.80 -12.45 -22.71
CA GLY A 109 -9.35 -13.84 -22.78
C GLY A 109 -9.68 -14.64 -21.52
N THR A 110 -9.05 -15.81 -21.36
CA THR A 110 -9.24 -16.64 -20.16
C THR A 110 -8.72 -15.91 -18.93
N VAL A 111 -9.63 -15.60 -18.03
CA VAL A 111 -9.32 -14.86 -16.79
C VAL A 111 -8.57 -15.72 -15.77
N ASN A 112 -7.86 -15.08 -14.83
CA ASN A 112 -7.17 -15.75 -13.73
C ASN A 112 -8.17 -16.24 -12.67
N ALA A 113 -8.94 -17.28 -12.98
CA ALA A 113 -9.96 -17.82 -12.08
C ALA A 113 -9.40 -18.33 -10.76
N ALA A 114 -8.23 -19.01 -10.78
CA ALA A 114 -7.56 -19.49 -9.57
C ALA A 114 -7.16 -18.33 -8.66
N GLY A 115 -6.61 -17.26 -9.24
CA GLY A 115 -6.30 -16.02 -8.50
C GLY A 115 -7.55 -15.38 -7.90
N ALA A 116 -8.67 -15.35 -8.62
CA ALA A 116 -9.92 -14.78 -8.13
C ALA A 116 -10.47 -15.56 -6.92
N VAL A 117 -10.42 -16.90 -6.95
CA VAL A 117 -10.81 -17.74 -5.82
C VAL A 117 -9.90 -17.50 -4.61
N GLY A 118 -8.58 -17.41 -4.82
CA GLY A 118 -7.63 -17.11 -3.75
C GLY A 118 -7.81 -15.71 -3.17
N LEU A 119 -8.06 -14.70 -4.02
CA LEU A 119 -8.36 -13.34 -3.58
C LEU A 119 -9.65 -13.28 -2.75
N ALA A 120 -10.70 -13.98 -3.18
CA ALA A 120 -11.95 -14.07 -2.42
C ALA A 120 -11.76 -14.74 -1.05
N ALA A 121 -10.88 -15.75 -0.94
CA ALA A 121 -10.54 -16.37 0.33
C ALA A 121 -9.80 -15.40 1.27
N ALA A 122 -8.84 -14.63 0.74
CA ALA A 122 -8.10 -13.61 1.49
C ALA A 122 -9.04 -12.50 2.01
N ILE A 123 -9.96 -12.02 1.18
CA ILE A 123 -10.96 -11.02 1.59
C ILE A 123 -11.83 -11.54 2.73
N ARG A 124 -12.35 -12.76 2.61
CA ARG A 124 -13.14 -13.38 3.69
C ARG A 124 -12.35 -13.49 4.98
N TYR A 125 -11.11 -13.93 4.91
CA TYR A 125 -10.23 -14.03 6.08
C TYR A 125 -10.06 -12.69 6.80
N LEU A 126 -9.81 -11.60 6.06
CA LEU A 126 -9.69 -10.25 6.66
C LEU A 126 -11.03 -9.78 7.26
N GLN A 127 -12.15 -10.07 6.59
CA GLN A 127 -13.49 -9.75 7.11
C GLN A 127 -13.81 -10.52 8.39
N GLU A 128 -13.45 -11.80 8.48
CA GLU A 128 -13.60 -12.63 9.68
C GLU A 128 -12.72 -12.14 10.85
N LYS A 129 -11.51 -11.67 10.56
CA LYS A 129 -10.64 -11.03 11.57
C LYS A 129 -11.23 -9.72 12.07
N GLY A 130 -11.89 -8.98 11.20
CA GLY A 130 -12.49 -7.67 11.48
C GLY A 130 -11.48 -6.53 11.46
N PHE A 131 -11.82 -5.47 10.75
CA PHE A 131 -10.93 -4.32 10.59
C PHE A 131 -10.68 -3.56 11.91
N ASP A 132 -11.61 -3.56 12.85
CA ASP A 132 -11.40 -2.95 14.18
C ASP A 132 -10.25 -3.63 14.92
N TYR A 133 -10.18 -4.98 14.87
CA TYR A 133 -9.07 -5.73 15.43
C TYR A 133 -7.75 -5.44 14.70
N ILE A 134 -7.78 -5.46 13.36
CA ILE A 134 -6.60 -5.21 12.51
C ILE A 134 -6.01 -3.83 12.82
N GLN A 135 -6.83 -2.78 12.75
CA GLN A 135 -6.39 -1.42 12.99
C GLN A 135 -5.87 -1.20 14.41
N LYS A 136 -6.57 -1.76 15.42
CA LYS A 136 -6.11 -1.67 16.81
C LYS A 136 -4.74 -2.34 16.99
N LYS A 137 -4.54 -3.52 16.42
CA LYS A 137 -3.28 -4.26 16.53
C LYS A 137 -2.14 -3.56 15.79
N GLU A 138 -2.39 -3.08 14.61
CA GLU A 138 -1.39 -2.33 13.83
C GLU A 138 -1.02 -1.00 14.49
N LEU A 139 -1.97 -0.29 15.09
CA LEU A 139 -1.69 0.92 15.87
C LEU A 139 -0.78 0.62 17.06
N GLU A 140 -1.05 -0.45 17.83
CA GLU A 140 -0.21 -0.89 18.95
C GLU A 140 1.23 -1.15 18.51
N LEU A 141 1.41 -1.92 17.41
CA LEU A 141 2.74 -2.24 16.86
C LEU A 141 3.45 -1.00 16.32
N THR A 142 2.72 -0.15 15.60
CA THR A 142 3.25 1.11 15.05
C THR A 142 3.72 2.05 16.15
N GLN A 143 2.91 2.23 17.19
CA GLN A 143 3.26 3.06 18.35
C GLN A 143 4.55 2.54 19.00
N ARG A 144 4.63 1.24 19.27
CA ARG A 144 5.82 0.61 19.85
C ARG A 144 7.07 0.82 18.99
N ALA A 145 6.95 0.61 17.67
CA ALA A 145 8.06 0.82 16.74
C ALA A 145 8.51 2.29 16.71
N MET A 146 7.57 3.23 16.63
CA MET A 146 7.88 4.66 16.59
C MET A 146 8.48 5.17 17.90
N GLU A 147 7.99 4.73 19.04
CA GLU A 147 8.55 5.08 20.37
C GLU A 147 9.97 4.53 20.51
N GLY A 148 10.20 3.24 20.21
CA GLY A 148 11.51 2.63 20.35
C GLY A 148 12.54 3.14 19.36
N LEU A 149 12.20 3.23 18.06
CA LEU A 149 13.09 3.79 17.05
C LEU A 149 13.34 5.27 17.27
N GLY A 150 12.32 6.04 17.66
CA GLY A 150 12.42 7.47 17.92
C GLY A 150 13.21 7.84 19.19
N ALA A 151 13.41 6.88 20.11
CA ALA A 151 14.27 7.05 21.29
C ALA A 151 15.78 7.00 20.92
N LEU A 152 16.13 6.48 19.74
CA LEU A 152 17.50 6.41 19.25
C LEU A 152 17.87 7.76 18.61
N PRO A 153 18.84 8.52 19.15
CA PRO A 153 19.10 9.91 18.74
C PRO A 153 19.54 10.09 17.30
N TYR A 154 20.02 9.03 16.69
CA TYR A 154 20.53 9.00 15.30
C TYR A 154 19.50 8.39 14.30
N VAL A 155 18.29 8.06 14.76
CA VAL A 155 17.23 7.54 13.92
C VAL A 155 16.22 8.64 13.63
N HIS A 156 15.87 8.83 12.37
CA HIS A 156 14.92 9.84 11.93
C HIS A 156 13.74 9.16 11.24
N ILE A 157 12.58 9.16 11.90
CA ILE A 157 11.31 8.65 11.35
C ILE A 157 10.77 9.66 10.37
N LEU A 158 10.38 9.18 9.17
CA LEU A 158 9.76 10.00 8.12
C LEU A 158 8.25 10.09 8.31
N GLY A 159 7.70 11.27 8.05
CA GLY A 159 6.26 11.52 8.12
C GLY A 159 5.78 12.06 9.45
N SER A 160 4.57 11.71 9.85
CA SER A 160 3.97 12.14 11.11
C SER A 160 4.72 11.58 12.32
N LYS A 161 4.77 12.35 13.40
CA LYS A 161 5.26 11.88 14.70
C LYS A 161 4.15 11.23 15.54
N ASP A 162 2.90 11.34 15.10
CA ASP A 162 1.75 10.74 15.77
C ASP A 162 1.48 9.36 15.16
N PRO A 163 1.60 8.27 15.93
CA PRO A 163 1.34 6.91 15.47
C PRO A 163 -0.07 6.71 14.90
N ALA A 164 -1.06 7.46 15.40
CA ALA A 164 -2.44 7.39 14.93
C ALA A 164 -2.62 7.85 13.47
N ASN A 165 -1.63 8.56 12.92
CA ASN A 165 -1.60 8.96 11.51
C ASN A 165 -0.86 7.96 10.60
N HIS A 166 -0.46 6.79 11.12
CA HIS A 166 0.18 5.72 10.37
C HIS A 166 -0.72 4.48 10.31
N THR A 167 -0.63 3.78 9.21
CA THR A 167 -0.98 2.35 9.13
C THR A 167 0.31 1.57 9.31
N GLY A 168 0.36 0.38 9.75
CA GLY A 168 1.53 -0.47 9.99
C GLY A 168 2.85 -0.23 9.22
N ILE A 169 3.14 1.00 8.82
CA ILE A 169 4.31 1.40 8.01
C ILE A 169 5.11 2.46 8.74
N VAL A 170 6.40 2.17 8.99
CA VAL A 170 7.36 3.11 9.57
C VAL A 170 8.60 3.16 8.67
N SER A 171 8.83 4.31 8.03
CA SER A 171 10.04 4.57 7.26
C SER A 171 10.98 5.45 8.07
N PHE A 172 12.27 5.12 8.03
CA PHE A 172 13.29 5.83 8.81
C PHE A 172 14.65 5.86 8.09
N THR A 173 15.51 6.76 8.54
CA THR A 173 16.92 6.81 8.18
C THR A 173 17.79 6.74 9.44
N ILE A 174 19.03 6.35 9.30
CA ILE A 174 20.03 6.29 10.38
C ILE A 174 21.22 7.19 9.96
N ASP A 175 21.64 8.09 10.83
CA ASP A 175 22.74 9.00 10.56
C ASP A 175 24.03 8.25 10.17
N GLY A 176 24.55 8.59 9.00
CA GLY A 176 25.79 8.04 8.46
C GLY A 176 25.68 6.60 7.90
N VAL A 177 24.51 5.94 7.99
CA VAL A 177 24.35 4.58 7.50
C VAL A 177 23.43 4.54 6.28
N HIS A 178 23.90 3.88 5.22
CA HIS A 178 23.09 3.74 4.02
C HIS A 178 21.95 2.73 4.24
N PRO A 179 20.69 2.99 3.78
CA PRO A 179 19.55 2.09 4.01
C PRO A 179 19.75 0.64 3.54
N HIS A 180 20.57 0.39 2.52
CA HIS A 180 20.91 -0.97 2.10
C HIS A 180 21.73 -1.70 3.17
N ASP A 181 22.72 -1.02 3.78
CA ASP A 181 23.52 -1.60 4.86
C ASP A 181 22.64 -1.89 6.07
N VAL A 182 21.69 -0.98 6.38
CA VAL A 182 20.67 -1.22 7.41
C VAL A 182 19.88 -2.49 7.10
N SER A 183 19.39 -2.66 5.88
CA SER A 183 18.59 -3.83 5.52
C SER A 183 19.39 -5.13 5.52
N GLU A 184 20.66 -5.11 5.13
CA GLU A 184 21.53 -6.30 5.18
C GLU A 184 21.81 -6.74 6.62
N ILE A 185 22.10 -5.77 7.51
CA ILE A 185 22.33 -6.06 8.92
C ILE A 185 21.05 -6.64 9.57
N LEU A 186 19.90 -5.99 9.36
CA LEU A 186 18.62 -6.48 9.89
C LEU A 186 18.28 -7.87 9.34
N SER A 187 18.50 -8.13 8.06
CA SER A 187 18.26 -9.43 7.44
C SER A 187 19.17 -10.52 8.05
N SER A 188 20.44 -10.18 8.39
CA SER A 188 21.32 -11.12 9.11
C SER A 188 20.83 -11.48 10.52
N ASP A 189 20.03 -10.60 11.11
CA ASP A 189 19.39 -10.81 12.41
C ASP A 189 17.98 -11.45 12.28
N GLY A 190 17.58 -11.83 11.05
CA GLY A 190 16.27 -12.43 10.76
C GLY A 190 15.11 -11.44 10.65
N ILE A 191 15.40 -10.16 10.42
CA ILE A 191 14.41 -9.08 10.34
C ILE A 191 14.37 -8.52 8.92
N ASP A 192 13.28 -8.75 8.22
CA ASP A 192 13.11 -8.29 6.85
C ASP A 192 12.49 -6.89 6.80
N VAL A 193 13.21 -5.98 6.17
CA VAL A 193 12.78 -4.60 5.86
C VAL A 193 13.01 -4.29 4.38
N ARG A 194 12.45 -3.20 3.92
CA ARG A 194 12.73 -2.73 2.56
C ARG A 194 13.62 -1.49 2.60
N ALA A 195 14.69 -1.48 1.80
CA ALA A 195 15.55 -0.32 1.57
C ALA A 195 15.32 0.29 0.19
N GLY A 196 15.49 1.60 0.05
CA GLY A 196 15.51 2.31 -1.22
C GLY A 196 14.45 3.41 -1.35
N HIS A 197 13.93 3.60 -2.57
CA HIS A 197 13.00 4.70 -2.91
C HIS A 197 11.52 4.32 -2.72
N HIS A 198 11.20 3.07 -2.44
CA HIS A 198 9.84 2.53 -2.24
C HIS A 198 8.86 2.85 -3.39
N CYS A 199 9.37 2.97 -4.64
CA CYS A 199 8.59 3.39 -5.82
C CYS A 199 7.99 4.81 -5.68
N ALA A 200 8.60 5.68 -4.85
CA ALA A 200 8.11 7.03 -4.55
C ALA A 200 9.27 8.04 -4.48
N GLN A 201 10.19 7.97 -5.45
CA GLN A 201 11.38 8.83 -5.49
C GLN A 201 11.07 10.33 -5.41
N PRO A 202 10.05 10.88 -6.10
CA PRO A 202 9.71 12.30 -5.96
C PRO A 202 9.29 12.70 -4.54
N LEU A 203 8.64 11.79 -3.80
CA LEU A 203 8.28 12.04 -2.40
C LEU A 203 9.53 12.11 -1.51
N LEU A 204 10.49 11.19 -1.70
CA LEU A 204 11.73 11.21 -0.93
C LEU A 204 12.57 12.45 -1.25
N GLU A 205 12.60 12.87 -2.51
CA GLU A 205 13.25 14.12 -2.93
C GLU A 205 12.61 15.34 -2.24
N TYR A 206 11.28 15.41 -2.20
CA TYR A 206 10.53 16.44 -1.48
C TYR A 206 10.86 16.47 0.02
N LEU A 207 11.08 15.30 0.63
CA LEU A 207 11.47 15.15 2.03
C LEU A 207 12.96 15.41 2.28
N GLY A 208 13.74 15.67 1.25
CA GLY A 208 15.19 15.87 1.34
C GLY A 208 15.99 14.60 1.66
N VAL A 209 15.42 13.43 1.39
CA VAL A 209 15.99 12.12 1.70
C VAL A 209 16.27 11.35 0.41
N ARG A 210 17.48 10.82 0.23
CA ARG A 210 17.83 10.05 -0.98
C ARG A 210 17.17 8.67 -1.01
N SER A 211 17.15 7.99 0.13
CA SER A 211 16.57 6.66 0.30
C SER A 211 16.28 6.42 1.77
N SER A 212 15.42 5.47 2.08
CA SER A 212 15.07 5.14 3.46
C SER A 212 14.94 3.62 3.66
N THR A 213 14.95 3.21 4.91
CA THR A 213 14.56 1.87 5.35
C THR A 213 13.10 1.91 5.78
N ARG A 214 12.31 0.93 5.38
CA ARG A 214 10.89 0.83 5.73
C ARG A 214 10.60 -0.50 6.41
N ALA A 215 10.13 -0.44 7.63
CA ALA A 215 9.46 -1.54 8.32
C ALA A 215 7.97 -1.51 7.96
N SER A 216 7.41 -2.67 7.66
CA SER A 216 5.98 -2.82 7.34
C SER A 216 5.41 -3.93 8.23
N MET A 217 4.51 -3.55 9.11
CA MET A 217 3.88 -4.42 10.09
C MET A 217 2.44 -4.71 9.68
N MET A 218 1.96 -5.89 10.02
CA MET A 218 0.56 -6.26 9.90
C MET A 218 0.06 -6.85 11.21
N PHE A 219 -1.23 -6.98 11.34
CA PHE A 219 -1.91 -7.47 12.54
C PHE A 219 -1.42 -8.83 13.06
N TYR A 220 -0.73 -9.63 12.26
CA TYR A 220 -0.16 -10.93 12.66
C TYR A 220 1.24 -10.82 13.28
N ASN A 221 1.90 -9.66 13.18
CA ASN A 221 3.16 -9.44 13.87
C ASN A 221 2.96 -9.31 15.39
N THR A 222 4.02 -9.54 16.14
CA THR A 222 4.00 -9.53 17.60
C THR A 222 4.79 -8.35 18.17
N PRO A 223 4.51 -7.90 19.41
CA PRO A 223 5.31 -6.89 20.08
C PRO A 223 6.80 -7.28 20.22
N GLU A 224 7.08 -8.57 20.42
CA GLU A 224 8.44 -9.10 20.56
C GLU A 224 9.23 -8.97 19.26
N GLU A 225 8.58 -9.12 18.10
CA GLU A 225 9.22 -8.88 16.79
C GLU A 225 9.57 -7.39 16.60
N ILE A 226 8.74 -6.48 17.12
CA ILE A 226 9.05 -5.06 17.13
C ILE A 226 10.22 -4.73 18.07
N ASP A 227 10.29 -5.37 19.24
CA ASP A 227 11.41 -5.21 20.15
C ASP A 227 12.72 -5.70 19.50
N ALA A 228 12.69 -6.83 18.82
CA ALA A 228 13.84 -7.35 18.10
C ALA A 228 14.31 -6.35 17.00
N LEU A 229 13.38 -5.73 16.26
CA LEU A 229 13.70 -4.67 15.30
C LEU A 229 14.42 -3.49 15.99
N ILE A 230 13.88 -2.99 17.11
CA ILE A 230 14.45 -1.84 17.84
C ILE A 230 15.84 -2.19 18.36
N GLU A 231 16.00 -3.37 18.97
CA GLU A 231 17.28 -3.86 19.50
C GLU A 231 18.33 -3.95 18.39
N SER A 232 18.00 -4.60 17.28
CA SER A 232 18.92 -4.71 16.15
C SER A 232 19.32 -3.33 15.60
N VAL A 233 18.36 -2.43 15.36
CA VAL A 233 18.62 -1.05 14.91
C VAL A 233 19.56 -0.31 15.87
N SER A 234 19.41 -0.52 17.18
CA SER A 234 20.26 0.13 18.20
C SER A 234 21.74 -0.24 18.09
N THR A 235 22.05 -1.38 17.49
CA THR A 235 23.43 -1.90 17.35
C THR A 235 24.10 -1.53 16.02
N ILE A 236 23.32 -1.06 15.02
CA ILE A 236 23.81 -0.90 13.64
C ILE A 236 25.01 0.03 13.56
N ARG A 237 24.95 1.21 14.18
CA ARG A 237 26.06 2.18 14.11
C ARG A 237 27.34 1.59 14.71
N ARG A 238 27.26 0.92 15.86
CA ARG A 238 28.40 0.24 16.48
C ARG A 238 28.96 -0.87 15.58
N ARG A 239 28.08 -1.67 14.96
CA ARG A 239 28.48 -2.77 14.01
C ARG A 239 29.18 -2.19 12.77
N MET A 240 28.83 -0.98 12.35
CA MET A 240 29.46 -0.24 11.26
C MET A 240 30.70 0.56 11.66
N GLY A 241 31.09 0.58 12.93
CA GLY A 241 32.25 1.29 13.43
C GLY A 241 32.07 2.78 13.64
N TYR A 242 30.84 3.28 13.70
CA TYR A 242 30.54 4.73 13.89
C TYR A 242 30.48 5.15 15.39
N GLY A 243 30.78 4.24 16.32
CA GLY A 243 30.64 4.49 17.77
C GLY A 243 29.20 4.38 18.25
N GLU A 244 28.98 4.74 19.53
CA GLU A 244 27.63 4.78 20.14
C GLU A 244 26.75 5.87 19.51
#